data_338492c633074577a3a3c88fc0a7ab2e
#
_entry.id   338492c633074577a3a3c88fc0a7ab2e
#
_cell.length_a   1.000
_cell.length_b   1.000
_cell.length_c   1.000
_cell.angle_alpha   90.00
_cell.angle_beta   90.00
_cell.angle_gamma   90.00
#
_symmetry.space_group_name_H-M   'P 1'
#
loop_
_entity.id
_entity.type
_entity.pdbx_description
1 polymer ?
#
loop_
_entity_poly.entity_id
_entity_poly.type
_entity_poly.pdbx_seq_one_letter_code
_entity_poly.pdbx_strand_id
1 'polypeptide(L)'
;MTNIPIDRLSLNQMKDLIRLEKRLSQSVLGQNEAIEQLARAIRRNKAGLNRQSGPLGSFIFLGPTGVGKTELARVLAREVFGGEDSLIKIDMSEFSERHTASRLVGAPAGYVGYEDGGKLTDKVRRRPYSVVLFDEIEKAHPDVLNLLLQILEDGKLSDSHGRTVSFQQTIVILTSNVGAEQMIQDSELGFGASGQKKSASENRHEKNSRAALRELEEFLRPELIGRFDNVITFKPLSRSIVRRIFDNLTSDLVKAVARHGMTLDITSSAKRWLIDRGFDEQRGVRVLRRTIQSELADPLSDVLLSNKAKPGDTLEAKIDNDKVVINVNRA
;
A
#
# COMPACT_ATOMS: atom_id res chain seq x y z
N MET A 1 17.73 -12.46 -32.00
CA MET A 1 18.08 -12.67 -30.58
C MET A 1 19.23 -11.74 -30.25
N THR A 2 18.96 -10.57 -29.75
CA THR A 2 20.00 -9.61 -29.34
C THR A 2 20.20 -9.79 -27.83
N ASN A 3 21.27 -10.49 -27.48
CA ASN A 3 21.79 -10.60 -26.12
C ASN A 3 22.40 -9.24 -25.75
N ILE A 4 21.59 -8.26 -25.38
CA ILE A 4 22.05 -7.01 -24.80
C ILE A 4 22.22 -7.28 -23.31
N PRO A 5 23.42 -7.23 -22.75
CA PRO A 5 23.60 -7.33 -21.31
C PRO A 5 22.88 -6.15 -20.65
N ILE A 6 21.88 -6.46 -19.80
CA ILE A 6 21.12 -5.46 -19.02
C ILE A 6 21.98 -4.85 -17.89
N ASP A 7 23.29 -4.95 -17.96
CA ASP A 7 24.24 -4.81 -16.85
C ASP A 7 24.81 -3.41 -16.64
N ARG A 8 24.20 -2.36 -17.17
CA ARG A 8 24.59 -1.01 -16.75
C ARG A 8 23.35 -0.17 -16.51
N LEU A 9 22.93 -0.11 -15.23
CA LEU A 9 22.07 0.96 -14.75
C LEU A 9 22.67 2.29 -15.23
N SER A 10 21.87 3.09 -15.94
CA SER A 10 22.31 4.44 -16.29
C SER A 10 22.61 5.24 -15.01
N LEU A 11 23.51 6.22 -15.06
CA LEU A 11 23.82 7.08 -13.91
C LEU A 11 22.57 7.73 -13.31
N ASN A 12 21.55 8.00 -14.13
CA ASN A 12 20.27 8.53 -13.69
C ASN A 12 19.46 7.49 -12.88
N GLN A 13 19.40 6.23 -13.33
CA GLN A 13 18.73 5.16 -12.61
C GLN A 13 19.39 4.88 -11.25
N MET A 14 20.72 4.95 -11.18
CA MET A 14 21.42 4.84 -9.89
C MET A 14 21.04 5.97 -8.92
N LYS A 15 21.02 7.22 -9.40
CA LYS A 15 20.59 8.37 -8.58
C LYS A 15 19.13 8.24 -8.13
N ASP A 16 18.27 7.73 -8.98
CA ASP A 16 16.87 7.51 -8.67
C ASP A 16 16.68 6.44 -7.60
N LEU A 17 17.46 5.36 -7.64
CA LEU A 17 17.43 4.31 -6.60
C LEU A 17 17.97 4.80 -5.25
N ILE A 18 18.98 5.67 -5.25
CA ILE A 18 19.48 6.31 -4.02
C ILE A 18 18.40 7.20 -3.39
N ARG A 19 17.61 7.90 -4.21
CA ARG A 19 16.53 8.80 -3.75
C ARG A 19 15.21 8.09 -3.45
N LEU A 20 15.10 6.79 -3.79
CA LEU A 20 13.85 6.02 -3.68
C LEU A 20 13.27 6.10 -2.27
N GLU A 21 14.09 5.86 -1.24
CA GLU A 21 13.68 5.91 0.16
C GLU A 21 13.05 7.27 0.53
N LYS A 22 13.68 8.38 0.14
CA LYS A 22 13.17 9.73 0.38
C LYS A 22 11.83 9.96 -0.32
N ARG A 23 11.70 9.52 -1.59
CA ARG A 23 10.44 9.67 -2.35
C ARG A 23 9.31 8.85 -1.75
N LEU A 24 9.56 7.61 -1.34
CA LEU A 24 8.58 6.77 -0.65
C LEU A 24 8.15 7.39 0.68
N SER A 25 9.08 7.93 1.49
CA SER A 25 8.80 8.55 2.79
C SER A 25 8.00 9.85 2.70
N GLN A 26 8.04 10.54 1.57
CA GLN A 26 7.20 11.72 1.33
C GLN A 26 5.72 11.35 1.13
N SER A 27 5.44 10.21 0.53
CA SER A 27 4.09 9.75 0.21
C SER A 27 3.51 8.85 1.30
N VAL A 28 4.33 7.97 1.90
CA VAL A 28 3.87 7.02 2.92
C VAL A 28 4.45 7.42 4.27
N LEU A 29 3.59 7.97 5.13
CA LEU A 29 3.99 8.53 6.41
C LEU A 29 3.96 7.49 7.53
N GLY A 30 4.92 7.57 8.44
CA GLY A 30 4.95 6.76 9.67
C GLY A 30 5.53 5.35 9.51
N GLN A 31 6.05 4.99 8.32
CA GLN A 31 6.57 3.65 8.01
C GLN A 31 8.05 3.68 7.59
N ASN A 32 8.86 4.52 8.24
CA ASN A 32 10.25 4.77 7.82
C ASN A 32 11.09 3.48 7.78
N GLU A 33 10.99 2.61 8.79
CA GLU A 33 11.73 1.35 8.85
C GLU A 33 11.33 0.39 7.71
N ALA A 34 10.01 0.27 7.45
CA ALA A 34 9.50 -0.55 6.35
C ALA A 34 10.01 -0.04 4.99
N ILE A 35 10.01 1.28 4.81
CA ILE A 35 10.50 1.93 3.59
C ILE A 35 12.00 1.73 3.42
N GLU A 36 12.78 1.89 4.49
CA GLU A 36 14.24 1.68 4.46
C GLU A 36 14.58 0.23 4.07
N GLN A 37 13.94 -0.76 4.71
CA GLN A 37 14.15 -2.18 4.41
C GLN A 37 13.81 -2.50 2.96
N LEU A 38 12.66 -2.01 2.47
CA LEU A 38 12.21 -2.16 1.08
C LEU A 38 13.20 -1.54 0.09
N ALA A 39 13.57 -0.28 0.31
CA ALA A 39 14.48 0.45 -0.57
C ALA A 39 15.88 -0.19 -0.61
N ARG A 40 16.37 -0.67 0.53
CA ARG A 40 17.65 -1.38 0.64
C ARG A 40 17.63 -2.69 -0.16
N ALA A 41 16.56 -3.48 -0.04
CA ALA A 41 16.42 -4.73 -0.79
C ALA A 41 16.34 -4.48 -2.30
N ILE A 42 15.55 -3.50 -2.74
CA ILE A 42 15.44 -3.14 -4.16
C ILE A 42 16.78 -2.65 -4.71
N ARG A 43 17.53 -1.83 -3.97
CA ARG A 43 18.88 -1.38 -4.37
C ARG A 43 19.82 -2.57 -4.55
N ARG A 44 19.83 -3.51 -3.59
CA ARG A 44 20.67 -4.73 -3.64
C ARG A 44 20.33 -5.57 -4.88
N ASN A 45 19.04 -5.77 -5.16
CA ASN A 45 18.59 -6.59 -6.27
C ASN A 45 18.88 -5.93 -7.63
N LYS A 46 18.66 -4.63 -7.76
CA LYS A 46 19.02 -3.86 -8.95
C LYS A 46 20.53 -3.78 -9.20
N ALA A 47 21.34 -3.90 -8.15
CA ALA A 47 22.80 -3.98 -8.27
C ALA A 47 23.31 -5.38 -8.69
N GLY A 48 22.42 -6.34 -8.99
CA GLY A 48 22.79 -7.69 -9.41
C GLY A 48 23.33 -8.59 -8.28
N LEU A 49 23.13 -8.20 -7.02
CA LEU A 49 23.64 -8.93 -5.85
C LEU A 49 22.62 -9.93 -5.29
N ASN A 50 21.62 -10.32 -6.09
CA ASN A 50 20.58 -11.24 -5.71
C ASN A 50 20.58 -12.51 -6.58
N ARG A 51 19.66 -13.46 -6.29
CA ARG A 51 19.48 -14.70 -7.05
C ARG A 51 19.21 -14.41 -8.52
N GLN A 52 19.78 -15.19 -9.43
CA GLN A 52 19.60 -15.05 -10.88
C GLN A 52 18.21 -15.49 -11.38
N SER A 53 17.50 -16.31 -10.61
CA SER A 53 16.14 -16.76 -10.87
C SER A 53 15.17 -16.10 -9.88
N GLY A 54 13.97 -15.76 -10.32
CA GLY A 54 12.95 -15.14 -9.48
C GLY A 54 12.62 -13.69 -9.87
N PRO A 55 11.68 -13.08 -9.17
CA PRO A 55 11.29 -11.67 -9.37
C PRO A 55 12.41 -10.70 -9.03
N LEU A 56 12.30 -9.44 -9.54
CA LEU A 56 13.20 -8.34 -9.18
C LEU A 56 13.22 -8.05 -7.68
N GLY A 57 12.15 -8.36 -6.97
CA GLY A 57 12.05 -8.28 -5.52
C GLY A 57 10.80 -9.00 -5.06
N SER A 58 10.84 -9.55 -3.85
CA SER A 58 9.74 -10.29 -3.27
C SER A 58 9.59 -9.97 -1.78
N PHE A 59 8.39 -9.50 -1.36
CA PHE A 59 8.18 -8.97 -0.02
C PHE A 59 6.86 -9.44 0.57
N ILE A 60 6.84 -9.66 1.88
CA ILE A 60 5.62 -9.83 2.66
C ILE A 60 5.44 -8.59 3.54
N PHE A 61 4.31 -7.91 3.43
CA PHE A 61 3.93 -6.76 4.25
C PHE A 61 2.96 -7.20 5.33
N LEU A 62 3.40 -7.19 6.59
CA LEU A 62 2.60 -7.54 7.75
C LEU A 62 2.17 -6.31 8.53
N GLY A 63 0.98 -6.34 9.14
CA GLY A 63 0.54 -5.32 10.07
C GLY A 63 -0.94 -4.97 9.96
N PRO A 64 -1.44 -4.06 10.81
CA PRO A 64 -2.85 -3.71 10.88
C PRO A 64 -3.43 -3.18 9.57
N THR A 65 -4.75 -3.22 9.47
CA THR A 65 -5.45 -2.62 8.33
C THR A 65 -5.28 -1.10 8.32
N GLY A 66 -5.17 -0.50 7.12
CA GLY A 66 -5.15 0.96 6.97
C GLY A 66 -3.86 1.67 7.42
N VAL A 67 -2.75 0.95 7.67
CA VAL A 67 -1.44 1.53 8.04
C VAL A 67 -0.57 1.93 6.84
N GLY A 68 -1.01 1.62 5.61
CA GLY A 68 -0.33 2.04 4.39
C GLY A 68 0.34 0.93 3.58
N LYS A 69 0.09 -0.38 3.84
CA LYS A 69 0.66 -1.50 3.07
C LYS A 69 0.39 -1.40 1.57
N THR A 70 -0.88 -1.34 1.20
CA THR A 70 -1.31 -1.21 -0.21
C THR A 70 -0.87 0.12 -0.83
N GLU A 71 -0.83 1.21 -0.03
CA GLU A 71 -0.36 2.52 -0.48
C GLU A 71 1.14 2.50 -0.80
N LEU A 72 1.96 1.83 0.03
CA LEU A 72 3.39 1.68 -0.25
C LEU A 72 3.63 0.91 -1.56
N ALA A 73 2.84 -0.15 -1.83
CA ALA A 73 2.93 -0.88 -3.09
C ALA A 73 2.56 0.01 -4.30
N ARG A 74 1.53 0.87 -4.17
CA ARG A 74 1.12 1.82 -5.22
C ARG A 74 2.20 2.87 -5.49
N VAL A 75 2.71 3.49 -4.43
CA VAL A 75 3.77 4.49 -4.55
C VAL A 75 5.04 3.85 -5.12
N LEU A 76 5.37 2.62 -4.70
CA LEU A 76 6.49 1.87 -5.25
C LEU A 76 6.35 1.66 -6.77
N ALA A 77 5.17 1.26 -7.24
CA ALA A 77 4.90 1.09 -8.67
C ALA A 77 5.14 2.40 -9.45
N ARG A 78 4.65 3.51 -8.92
CA ARG A 78 4.87 4.84 -9.50
C ARG A 78 6.33 5.23 -9.56
N GLU A 79 7.08 5.04 -8.46
CA GLU A 79 8.46 5.49 -8.31
C GLU A 79 9.48 4.62 -9.04
N VAL A 80 9.22 3.30 -9.16
CA VAL A 80 10.16 2.34 -9.78
C VAL A 80 9.83 2.09 -11.26
N PHE A 81 8.54 2.08 -11.62
CA PHE A 81 8.08 1.73 -12.96
C PHE A 81 7.36 2.87 -13.69
N GLY A 82 7.33 4.07 -13.11
CA GLY A 82 6.92 5.31 -13.78
C GLY A 82 5.43 5.60 -13.81
N GLY A 83 4.58 4.77 -13.19
CA GLY A 83 3.13 5.02 -13.15
C GLY A 83 2.38 4.12 -12.16
N GLU A 84 1.26 4.62 -11.65
CA GLU A 84 0.36 3.83 -10.78
C GLU A 84 -0.29 2.66 -11.54
N ASP A 85 -0.44 2.80 -12.84
CA ASP A 85 -0.90 1.73 -13.74
C ASP A 85 0.02 0.50 -13.77
N SER A 86 1.27 0.64 -13.30
CA SER A 86 2.21 -0.46 -13.15
C SER A 86 1.94 -1.30 -11.89
N LEU A 87 0.88 -0.99 -11.11
CA LEU A 87 0.40 -1.83 -10.03
C LEU A 87 -0.64 -2.83 -10.53
N ILE A 88 -0.31 -4.12 -10.49
CA ILE A 88 -1.23 -5.23 -10.70
C ILE A 88 -1.73 -5.70 -9.34
N LYS A 89 -2.89 -5.20 -8.91
CA LYS A 89 -3.51 -5.64 -7.65
C LYS A 89 -4.42 -6.84 -7.91
N ILE A 90 -4.25 -7.87 -7.06
CA ILE A 90 -5.07 -9.08 -7.00
C ILE A 90 -5.57 -9.22 -5.55
N ASP A 91 -6.87 -9.13 -5.36
CA ASP A 91 -7.52 -9.32 -4.05
C ASP A 91 -7.73 -10.81 -3.81
N MET A 92 -7.13 -11.36 -2.77
CA MET A 92 -7.19 -12.79 -2.49
C MET A 92 -8.53 -13.26 -1.97
N SER A 93 -9.40 -12.36 -1.53
CA SER A 93 -10.79 -12.71 -1.19
C SER A 93 -11.58 -13.21 -2.40
N GLU A 94 -11.20 -12.83 -3.63
CA GLU A 94 -11.79 -13.34 -4.87
C GLU A 94 -11.28 -14.75 -5.25
N PHE A 95 -10.26 -15.26 -4.54
CA PHE A 95 -9.54 -16.51 -4.84
C PHE A 95 -9.49 -17.45 -3.63
N SER A 96 -10.52 -17.41 -2.79
CA SER A 96 -10.68 -18.26 -1.60
C SER A 96 -11.12 -19.69 -1.92
N GLU A 97 -11.65 -19.94 -3.13
CA GLU A 97 -12.13 -21.25 -3.53
C GLU A 97 -11.24 -21.85 -4.64
N ARG A 98 -11.18 -23.19 -4.68
CA ARG A 98 -10.32 -23.91 -5.63
C ARG A 98 -10.57 -23.54 -7.09
N HIS A 99 -11.84 -23.43 -7.49
CA HIS A 99 -12.20 -23.10 -8.85
C HIS A 99 -11.88 -21.65 -9.23
N THR A 100 -11.77 -20.75 -8.25
CA THR A 100 -11.37 -19.36 -8.48
C THR A 100 -9.85 -19.21 -8.61
N ALA A 101 -9.06 -20.05 -7.91
CA ALA A 101 -7.60 -20.03 -7.98
C ALA A 101 -7.08 -20.31 -9.41
N SER A 102 -7.71 -21.24 -10.13
CA SER A 102 -7.35 -21.54 -11.54
C SER A 102 -7.51 -20.34 -12.46
N ARG A 103 -8.43 -19.40 -12.17
CA ARG A 103 -8.61 -18.19 -12.97
C ARG A 103 -7.40 -17.26 -12.99
N LEU A 104 -6.46 -17.42 -12.05
CA LEU A 104 -5.21 -16.64 -12.07
C LEU A 104 -4.35 -16.97 -13.29
N VAL A 105 -4.29 -18.24 -13.66
CA VAL A 105 -3.51 -18.74 -14.81
C VAL A 105 -4.35 -19.00 -16.06
N GLY A 106 -5.68 -19.00 -15.91
CA GLY A 106 -6.67 -19.30 -16.95
C GLY A 106 -7.36 -20.64 -16.71
N ALA A 107 -8.61 -20.76 -17.17
CA ALA A 107 -9.37 -21.99 -17.06
C ALA A 107 -8.77 -23.10 -17.94
N PRO A 108 -8.79 -24.36 -17.49
CA PRO A 108 -8.37 -25.49 -18.31
C PRO A 108 -9.23 -25.64 -19.58
N ALA A 109 -8.69 -26.29 -20.62
CA ALA A 109 -9.42 -26.57 -21.84
C ALA A 109 -10.73 -27.32 -21.57
N GLY A 110 -11.84 -26.84 -22.14
CA GLY A 110 -13.19 -27.40 -21.97
C GLY A 110 -13.99 -26.79 -20.82
N TYR A 111 -13.44 -25.85 -20.04
CA TYR A 111 -14.18 -25.13 -19.00
C TYR A 111 -14.61 -23.73 -19.48
N VAL A 112 -15.69 -23.21 -18.91
CA VAL A 112 -16.17 -21.83 -19.16
C VAL A 112 -15.09 -20.84 -18.76
N GLY A 113 -14.78 -19.87 -19.67
CA GLY A 113 -13.72 -18.88 -19.43
C GLY A 113 -12.33 -19.28 -19.94
N TYR A 114 -12.19 -20.39 -20.69
CA TYR A 114 -10.91 -20.78 -21.30
C TYR A 114 -10.35 -19.70 -22.24
N GLU A 115 -11.22 -19.01 -23.00
CA GLU A 115 -10.81 -17.93 -23.92
C GLU A 115 -10.43 -16.62 -23.20
N ASP A 116 -10.89 -16.43 -21.94
CA ASP A 116 -10.67 -15.17 -21.20
C ASP A 116 -9.22 -14.98 -20.72
N GLY A 117 -8.39 -16.02 -20.82
CA GLY A 117 -7.01 -16.00 -20.36
C GLY A 117 -6.86 -15.94 -18.83
N GLY A 118 -5.64 -15.90 -18.32
CA GLY A 118 -5.37 -15.84 -16.88
C GLY A 118 -5.38 -14.42 -16.34
N LYS A 119 -6.16 -14.18 -15.28
CA LYS A 119 -6.30 -12.84 -14.65
C LYS A 119 -4.95 -12.24 -14.19
N LEU A 120 -4.00 -13.09 -13.76
CA LEU A 120 -2.65 -12.70 -13.39
C LEU A 120 -1.69 -12.72 -14.59
N THR A 121 -1.64 -13.86 -15.29
CA THR A 121 -0.68 -14.09 -16.37
C THR A 121 -0.82 -13.11 -17.50
N ASP A 122 -2.04 -12.78 -17.91
CA ASP A 122 -2.29 -11.80 -18.98
C ASP A 122 -1.92 -10.37 -18.59
N LYS A 123 -2.18 -9.97 -17.33
CA LYS A 123 -1.78 -8.65 -16.84
C LYS A 123 -0.27 -8.50 -16.83
N VAL A 124 0.46 -9.49 -16.30
CA VAL A 124 1.93 -9.47 -16.25
C VAL A 124 2.54 -9.53 -17.64
N ARG A 125 1.98 -10.34 -18.55
CA ARG A 125 2.42 -10.42 -19.95
C ARG A 125 2.29 -9.07 -20.67
N ARG A 126 1.20 -8.33 -20.41
CA ARG A 126 0.99 -6.97 -20.97
C ARG A 126 1.88 -5.92 -20.31
N ARG A 127 2.21 -6.10 -19.04
CA ARG A 127 3.03 -5.15 -18.24
C ARG A 127 4.10 -5.91 -17.45
N PRO A 128 5.19 -6.34 -18.11
CA PRO A 128 6.23 -7.13 -17.45
C PRO A 128 7.02 -6.32 -16.39
N TYR A 129 7.07 -4.99 -16.50
CA TYR A 129 7.64 -4.09 -15.51
C TYR A 129 6.53 -3.58 -14.60
N SER A 130 6.25 -4.31 -13.51
CA SER A 130 5.12 -4.02 -12.63
C SER A 130 5.36 -4.45 -11.19
N VAL A 131 4.60 -3.86 -10.27
CA VAL A 131 4.42 -4.39 -8.92
C VAL A 131 3.19 -5.28 -8.94
N VAL A 132 3.37 -6.55 -8.58
CA VAL A 132 2.28 -7.52 -8.43
C VAL A 132 1.95 -7.64 -6.96
N LEU A 133 0.79 -7.14 -6.56
CA LEU A 133 0.30 -7.11 -5.19
C LEU A 133 -0.79 -8.16 -4.99
N PHE A 134 -0.52 -9.15 -4.16
CA PHE A 134 -1.51 -10.09 -3.63
C PHE A 134 -2.00 -9.57 -2.28
N ASP A 135 -3.20 -8.99 -2.26
CA ASP A 135 -3.76 -8.34 -1.08
C ASP A 135 -4.56 -9.33 -0.25
N GLU A 136 -4.37 -9.32 1.08
CA GLU A 136 -5.02 -10.20 2.06
C GLU A 136 -4.77 -11.71 1.80
N ILE A 137 -3.48 -12.08 1.74
CA ILE A 137 -3.04 -13.44 1.38
C ILE A 137 -3.62 -14.54 2.29
N GLU A 138 -3.97 -14.22 3.53
CA GLU A 138 -4.63 -15.12 4.48
C GLU A 138 -6.00 -15.64 4.01
N LYS A 139 -6.61 -14.99 3.00
CA LYS A 139 -7.87 -15.41 2.40
C LYS A 139 -7.72 -16.33 1.18
N ALA A 140 -6.48 -16.48 0.70
CA ALA A 140 -6.22 -17.24 -0.51
C ALA A 140 -6.42 -18.75 -0.32
N HIS A 141 -6.94 -19.42 -1.37
CA HIS A 141 -6.92 -20.89 -1.42
C HIS A 141 -5.47 -21.42 -1.47
N PRO A 142 -5.15 -22.57 -0.86
CA PRO A 142 -3.80 -23.16 -0.87
C PRO A 142 -3.18 -23.33 -2.27
N ASP A 143 -3.97 -23.56 -3.30
CA ASP A 143 -3.48 -23.66 -4.68
C ASP A 143 -2.84 -22.36 -5.18
N VAL A 144 -3.25 -21.19 -4.68
CA VAL A 144 -2.60 -19.90 -4.97
C VAL A 144 -1.19 -19.87 -4.41
N LEU A 145 -0.98 -20.44 -3.21
CA LEU A 145 0.34 -20.49 -2.57
C LEU A 145 1.33 -21.35 -3.38
N ASN A 146 0.83 -22.40 -4.05
CA ASN A 146 1.65 -23.22 -4.94
C ASN A 146 2.08 -22.44 -6.21
N LEU A 147 1.20 -21.59 -6.76
CA LEU A 147 1.56 -20.70 -7.88
C LEU A 147 2.61 -19.66 -7.47
N LEU A 148 2.51 -19.15 -6.24
CA LEU A 148 3.51 -18.21 -5.70
C LEU A 148 4.88 -18.85 -5.54
N LEU A 149 4.97 -20.12 -5.10
CA LEU A 149 6.23 -20.86 -5.03
C LEU A 149 6.90 -20.89 -6.40
N GLN A 150 6.18 -21.25 -7.46
CA GLN A 150 6.70 -21.31 -8.83
C GLN A 150 7.19 -19.92 -9.30
N ILE A 151 6.45 -18.85 -9.01
CA ILE A 151 6.85 -17.48 -9.35
C ILE A 151 8.15 -17.09 -8.64
N LEU A 152 8.26 -17.42 -7.34
CA LEU A 152 9.41 -17.01 -6.52
C LEU A 152 10.68 -17.81 -6.83
N GLU A 153 10.54 -19.09 -7.22
CA GLU A 153 11.67 -19.95 -7.54
C GLU A 153 12.19 -19.76 -8.96
N ASP A 154 11.27 -19.89 -9.92
CA ASP A 154 11.61 -19.91 -11.35
C ASP A 154 11.52 -18.54 -12.01
N GLY A 155 10.87 -17.58 -11.36
CA GLY A 155 10.56 -16.27 -11.96
C GLY A 155 9.63 -16.38 -13.16
N LYS A 156 8.87 -17.46 -13.28
CA LYS A 156 8.00 -17.75 -14.43
C LYS A 156 6.74 -18.48 -13.97
N LEU A 157 5.68 -18.32 -14.76
CA LEU A 157 4.42 -19.02 -14.55
C LEU A 157 3.84 -19.43 -15.92
N SER A 158 3.41 -20.67 -16.07
CA SER A 158 2.74 -21.12 -17.29
C SER A 158 1.24 -20.87 -17.20
N ASP A 159 0.65 -20.30 -18.27
CA ASP A 159 -0.80 -20.14 -18.36
C ASP A 159 -1.48 -21.44 -18.85
N SER A 160 -2.82 -21.44 -18.84
CA SER A 160 -3.64 -22.58 -19.29
C SER A 160 -3.44 -22.96 -20.77
N HIS A 161 -2.85 -22.07 -21.57
CA HIS A 161 -2.51 -22.31 -22.98
C HIS A 161 -1.08 -22.83 -23.17
N GLY A 162 -0.35 -23.13 -22.08
CA GLY A 162 1.05 -23.57 -22.10
C GLY A 162 2.06 -22.44 -22.39
N ARG A 163 1.63 -21.17 -22.40
CA ARG A 163 2.53 -20.04 -22.62
C ARG A 163 3.20 -19.66 -21.31
N THR A 164 4.51 -19.47 -21.32
CA THR A 164 5.29 -19.06 -20.16
C THR A 164 5.32 -17.55 -20.03
N VAL A 165 4.94 -17.04 -18.86
CA VAL A 165 4.97 -15.62 -18.50
C VAL A 165 6.10 -15.38 -17.52
N SER A 166 6.99 -14.42 -17.83
CA SER A 166 8.13 -14.07 -16.97
C SER A 166 7.74 -13.03 -15.91
N PHE A 167 8.14 -13.29 -14.66
CA PHE A 167 8.02 -12.40 -13.51
C PHE A 167 9.37 -11.79 -13.09
N GLN A 168 10.44 -12.05 -13.83
CA GLN A 168 11.81 -11.60 -13.47
C GLN A 168 11.95 -10.07 -13.38
N GLN A 169 11.09 -9.32 -14.07
CA GLN A 169 11.10 -7.86 -14.03
C GLN A 169 10.00 -7.30 -13.13
N THR A 170 9.29 -8.15 -12.37
CA THR A 170 8.24 -7.72 -11.44
C THR A 170 8.77 -7.63 -10.02
N ILE A 171 8.13 -6.79 -9.20
CA ILE A 171 8.25 -6.83 -7.74
C ILE A 171 6.98 -7.49 -7.21
N VAL A 172 7.13 -8.62 -6.51
CA VAL A 172 6.01 -9.37 -5.92
C VAL A 172 5.83 -8.97 -4.46
N ILE A 173 4.62 -8.58 -4.09
CA ILE A 173 4.29 -8.17 -2.72
C ILE A 173 3.06 -8.96 -2.27
N LEU A 174 3.13 -9.60 -1.10
CA LEU A 174 1.98 -10.09 -0.37
C LEU A 174 1.63 -9.12 0.75
N THR A 175 0.36 -8.86 1.01
CA THR A 175 -0.06 -8.21 2.24
C THR A 175 -0.80 -9.19 3.13
N SER A 176 -0.63 -9.05 4.44
CA SER A 176 -1.40 -9.79 5.44
C SER A 176 -1.73 -8.91 6.65
N ASN A 177 -2.87 -9.19 7.26
CA ASN A 177 -3.31 -8.60 8.52
C ASN A 177 -3.11 -9.54 9.72
N VAL A 178 -2.52 -10.69 9.50
CA VAL A 178 -2.20 -11.68 10.55
C VAL A 178 -1.33 -11.01 11.62
N GLY A 179 -1.59 -11.27 12.90
CA GLY A 179 -0.89 -10.64 14.03
C GLY A 179 -1.25 -9.17 14.31
N ALA A 180 -2.22 -8.61 13.58
CA ALA A 180 -2.60 -7.20 13.71
C ALA A 180 -3.17 -6.85 15.10
N GLU A 181 -3.97 -7.73 15.69
CA GLU A 181 -4.62 -7.51 16.99
C GLU A 181 -3.60 -7.36 18.12
N GLN A 182 -2.59 -8.21 18.14
CA GLN A 182 -1.50 -8.15 19.13
C GLN A 182 -0.70 -6.86 18.99
N MET A 183 -0.46 -6.40 17.76
CA MET A 183 0.27 -5.15 17.50
C MET A 183 -0.49 -3.92 18.01
N ILE A 184 -1.83 -3.94 17.96
CA ILE A 184 -2.69 -2.84 18.41
C ILE A 184 -2.77 -2.82 19.93
N GLN A 185 -3.06 -3.95 20.60
CA GLN A 185 -3.17 -4.04 22.05
C GLN A 185 -1.91 -3.56 22.78
N ASP A 186 -0.74 -3.93 22.29
CA ASP A 186 0.52 -3.49 22.86
C ASP A 186 0.81 -1.99 22.63
N SER A 187 0.20 -1.36 21.63
CA SER A 187 0.32 0.09 21.41
C SER A 187 -0.48 0.90 22.45
N GLU A 188 -1.65 0.43 22.86
CA GLU A 188 -2.51 1.06 23.87
C GLU A 188 -1.86 1.08 25.27
N LEU A 189 -1.20 -0.01 25.67
CA LEU A 189 -0.52 -0.14 26.96
C LEU A 189 0.71 0.77 27.10
N GLY A 190 1.18 1.39 26.02
CA GLY A 190 2.38 2.24 25.99
C GLY A 190 2.18 3.71 26.32
N PHE A 191 0.96 4.20 26.44
CA PHE A 191 0.66 5.63 26.63
C PHE A 191 0.82 6.11 28.10
N GLY A 192 1.09 5.23 29.06
CA GLY A 192 1.12 5.55 30.51
C GLY A 192 2.46 5.77 31.19
N ALA A 193 3.61 5.51 30.57
CA ALA A 193 4.91 5.56 31.24
C ALA A 193 5.84 6.61 30.62
N SER A 194 5.98 7.73 31.31
CA SER A 194 6.98 8.77 31.01
C SER A 194 8.37 8.33 31.47
N GLY A 195 9.37 8.33 30.59
CA GLY A 195 10.78 8.39 30.97
C GLY A 195 11.83 7.60 30.21
N GLN A 196 11.51 6.44 29.56
CA GLN A 196 12.54 5.67 28.83
C GLN A 196 12.00 5.19 27.47
N LYS A 197 11.70 6.15 26.58
CA LYS A 197 10.72 5.93 25.49
C LYS A 197 11.26 5.33 24.19
N LYS A 198 12.55 5.32 23.90
CA LYS A 198 13.04 4.80 22.60
C LYS A 198 13.35 3.30 22.66
N SER A 199 14.14 2.84 23.61
CA SER A 199 14.51 1.41 23.71
C SER A 199 13.33 0.49 24.04
N ALA A 200 12.39 0.97 24.87
CA ALA A 200 11.19 0.19 25.20
C ALA A 200 10.21 0.07 24.01
N SER A 201 10.08 1.08 23.16
CA SER A 201 9.22 1.03 21.96
C SER A 201 9.82 0.15 20.85
N GLU A 202 11.14 0.17 20.69
CA GLU A 202 11.86 -0.68 19.74
C GLU A 202 11.77 -2.16 20.13
N ASN A 203 12.01 -2.48 21.41
CA ASN A 203 11.89 -3.85 21.93
C ASN A 203 10.45 -4.41 21.82
N ARG A 204 9.42 -3.58 22.03
CA ARG A 204 8.02 -3.98 21.82
C ARG A 204 7.71 -4.25 20.36
N HIS A 205 8.14 -3.35 19.47
CA HIS A 205 7.93 -3.56 18.04
C HIS A 205 8.58 -4.84 17.54
N GLU A 206 9.79 -5.14 18.01
CA GLU A 206 10.49 -6.38 17.68
C GLU A 206 9.76 -7.62 18.20
N LYS A 207 9.21 -7.55 19.45
CA LYS A 207 8.39 -8.62 20.03
C LYS A 207 7.12 -8.86 19.19
N ASN A 208 6.41 -7.79 18.82
CA ASN A 208 5.18 -7.86 18.03
C ASN A 208 5.44 -8.36 16.63
N SER A 209 6.55 -7.94 16.01
CA SER A 209 6.99 -8.45 14.72
C SER A 209 7.25 -9.95 14.75
N ARG A 210 7.90 -10.44 15.82
CA ARG A 210 8.14 -11.88 16.01
C ARG A 210 6.84 -12.67 16.24
N ALA A 211 5.87 -12.10 16.99
CA ALA A 211 4.58 -12.73 17.20
C ALA A 211 3.79 -12.82 15.88
N ALA A 212 3.70 -11.73 15.13
CA ALA A 212 3.04 -11.71 13.82
C ALA A 212 3.71 -12.66 12.82
N LEU A 213 5.05 -12.81 12.88
CA LEU A 213 5.76 -13.76 12.05
C LEU A 213 5.38 -15.20 12.39
N ARG A 214 5.26 -15.55 13.68
CA ARG A 214 4.81 -16.90 14.11
C ARG A 214 3.40 -17.20 13.62
N GLU A 215 2.47 -16.27 13.76
CA GLU A 215 1.11 -16.44 13.23
C GLU A 215 1.11 -16.59 11.69
N LEU A 216 1.99 -15.87 11.00
CA LEU A 216 2.17 -16.03 9.56
C LEU A 216 2.69 -17.42 9.19
N GLU A 217 3.61 -17.99 9.99
CA GLU A 217 4.16 -19.33 9.81
C GLU A 217 3.13 -20.45 10.02
N GLU A 218 2.07 -20.20 10.81
CA GLU A 218 0.93 -21.11 10.94
C GLU A 218 0.08 -21.15 9.66
N PHE A 219 0.02 -20.04 8.94
CA PHE A 219 -0.78 -19.90 7.72
C PHE A 219 0.03 -20.16 6.45
N LEU A 220 1.23 -19.60 6.32
CA LEU A 220 2.14 -19.82 5.20
C LEU A 220 3.19 -20.84 5.56
N ARG A 221 3.40 -21.83 4.71
CA ARG A 221 4.46 -22.82 4.89
C ARG A 221 5.82 -22.10 5.04
N PRO A 222 6.68 -22.50 5.98
CA PRO A 222 8.01 -21.91 6.17
C PRO A 222 8.85 -21.88 4.89
N GLU A 223 8.68 -22.88 4.03
CA GLU A 223 9.31 -22.96 2.72
C GLU A 223 8.96 -21.75 1.83
N LEU A 224 7.68 -21.36 1.79
CA LEU A 224 7.25 -20.21 1.01
C LEU A 224 7.79 -18.90 1.61
N ILE A 225 7.74 -18.74 2.94
CA ILE A 225 8.27 -17.54 3.62
C ILE A 225 9.77 -17.39 3.34
N GLY A 226 10.54 -18.49 3.38
CA GLY A 226 11.98 -18.50 3.11
C GLY A 226 12.37 -18.13 1.67
N ARG A 227 11.41 -18.06 0.74
CA ARG A 227 11.64 -17.63 -0.65
C ARG A 227 11.51 -16.13 -0.84
N PHE A 228 10.89 -15.42 0.10
CA PHE A 228 10.81 -13.95 0.05
C PHE A 228 12.14 -13.30 0.47
N ASP A 229 12.45 -12.18 -0.16
CA ASP A 229 13.64 -11.38 0.18
C ASP A 229 13.56 -10.82 1.60
N ASN A 230 12.37 -10.32 1.99
CA ASN A 230 12.14 -9.76 3.33
C ASN A 230 10.66 -9.87 3.74
N VAL A 231 10.45 -10.08 5.03
CA VAL A 231 9.17 -9.84 5.72
C VAL A 231 9.26 -8.46 6.38
N ILE A 232 8.39 -7.55 5.97
CA ILE A 232 8.40 -6.15 6.38
C ILE A 232 7.18 -5.87 7.25
N THR A 233 7.41 -5.47 8.50
CA THR A 233 6.34 -5.20 9.47
C THR A 233 5.99 -3.73 9.51
N PHE A 234 4.70 -3.41 9.38
CA PHE A 234 4.15 -2.07 9.45
C PHE A 234 3.68 -1.76 10.87
N LYS A 235 4.04 -0.58 11.36
CA LYS A 235 3.65 -0.11 12.71
C LYS A 235 2.23 0.49 12.69
N PRO A 236 1.46 0.36 13.78
CA PRO A 236 0.26 1.16 13.97
C PRO A 236 0.57 2.65 13.85
N LEU A 237 -0.40 3.42 13.33
CA LEU A 237 -0.22 4.86 13.10
C LEU A 237 -0.47 5.65 14.39
N SER A 238 0.49 6.48 14.79
CA SER A 238 0.28 7.43 15.88
C SER A 238 -0.64 8.59 15.47
N ARG A 239 -1.36 9.19 16.42
CA ARG A 239 -2.22 10.37 16.16
C ARG A 239 -1.48 11.53 15.50
N SER A 240 -0.19 11.71 15.77
CA SER A 240 0.64 12.74 15.13
C SER A 240 0.85 12.45 13.64
N ILE A 241 1.05 11.19 13.28
CA ILE A 241 1.15 10.76 11.87
C ILE A 241 -0.20 10.89 11.17
N VAL A 242 -1.30 10.50 11.83
CA VAL A 242 -2.67 10.65 11.26
C VAL A 242 -2.98 12.11 10.94
N ARG A 243 -2.57 13.07 11.78
CA ARG A 243 -2.71 14.50 11.48
C ARG A 243 -1.99 14.91 10.20
N ARG A 244 -0.76 14.42 9.99
CA ARG A 244 0.00 14.69 8.77
C ARG A 244 -0.63 14.01 7.53
N ILE A 245 -1.19 12.81 7.70
CA ILE A 245 -1.94 12.12 6.64
C ILE A 245 -3.19 12.93 6.28
N PHE A 246 -3.91 13.45 7.26
CA PHE A 246 -5.06 14.34 7.04
C PHE A 246 -4.66 15.56 6.20
N ASP A 247 -3.55 16.23 6.55
CA ASP A 247 -3.06 17.40 5.80
C ASP A 247 -2.71 17.04 4.36
N ASN A 248 -2.12 15.87 4.12
CA ASN A 248 -1.85 15.40 2.77
C ASN A 248 -3.15 15.10 1.99
N LEU A 249 -4.13 14.43 2.62
CA LEU A 249 -5.40 14.09 1.97
C LEU A 249 -6.24 15.33 1.64
N THR A 250 -6.16 16.37 2.45
CA THR A 250 -6.91 17.63 2.23
C THR A 250 -6.18 18.60 1.31
N SER A 251 -4.88 18.41 1.06
CA SER A 251 -4.08 19.31 0.22
C SER A 251 -4.63 19.46 -1.20
N ASP A 252 -5.19 18.40 -1.76
CA ASP A 252 -5.77 18.44 -3.11
C ASP A 252 -7.11 19.18 -3.13
N LEU A 253 -7.90 19.11 -2.06
CA LEU A 253 -9.10 19.94 -1.89
C LEU A 253 -8.73 21.41 -1.77
N VAL A 254 -7.72 21.75 -0.96
CA VAL A 254 -7.20 23.13 -0.85
C VAL A 254 -6.77 23.66 -2.21
N LYS A 255 -5.99 22.87 -2.98
CA LYS A 255 -5.60 23.27 -4.34
C LYS A 255 -6.78 23.39 -5.29
N ALA A 256 -7.79 22.51 -5.18
CA ALA A 256 -8.98 22.58 -6.01
C ALA A 256 -9.76 23.86 -5.75
N VAL A 257 -9.98 24.22 -4.49
CA VAL A 257 -10.65 25.49 -4.10
C VAL A 257 -9.83 26.70 -4.59
N ALA A 258 -8.50 26.65 -4.46
CA ALA A 258 -7.62 27.72 -4.94
C ALA A 258 -7.72 27.95 -6.47
N ARG A 259 -7.98 26.91 -7.27
CA ARG A 259 -8.21 27.06 -8.73
C ARG A 259 -9.47 27.88 -9.06
N HIS A 260 -10.43 27.90 -8.14
CA HIS A 260 -11.63 28.77 -8.24
C HIS A 260 -11.37 30.18 -7.70
N GLY A 261 -10.13 30.54 -7.38
CA GLY A 261 -9.75 31.85 -6.85
C GLY A 261 -10.15 32.07 -5.38
N MET A 262 -10.46 31.01 -4.64
CA MET A 262 -10.89 31.05 -3.24
C MET A 262 -9.85 30.38 -2.33
N THR A 263 -9.92 30.67 -1.03
CA THR A 263 -9.08 30.05 -0.01
C THR A 263 -9.91 29.09 0.84
N LEU A 264 -9.39 27.89 1.14
CA LEU A 264 -10.02 26.98 2.09
C LEU A 264 -9.24 27.01 3.41
N ASP A 265 -9.93 27.37 4.49
CA ASP A 265 -9.43 27.29 5.86
C ASP A 265 -10.18 26.21 6.65
N ILE A 266 -9.44 25.26 7.20
CA ILE A 266 -9.99 24.16 8.02
C ILE A 266 -9.62 24.46 9.47
N THR A 267 -10.59 24.88 10.28
CA THR A 267 -10.34 25.19 11.69
C THR A 267 -9.75 24.01 12.45
N SER A 268 -8.97 24.30 13.48
CA SER A 268 -8.35 23.26 14.32
C SER A 268 -9.38 22.34 15.01
N SER A 269 -10.60 22.85 15.29
CA SER A 269 -11.72 22.06 15.79
C SER A 269 -12.28 21.10 14.75
N ALA A 270 -12.52 21.59 13.52
CA ALA A 270 -12.99 20.77 12.40
C ALA A 270 -11.96 19.68 12.05
N LYS A 271 -10.68 20.04 11.97
CA LYS A 271 -9.60 19.07 11.74
C LYS A 271 -9.57 17.96 12.80
N ARG A 272 -9.67 18.32 14.08
CA ARG A 272 -9.69 17.35 15.18
C ARG A 272 -10.90 16.43 15.08
N TRP A 273 -12.08 17.00 14.89
CA TRP A 273 -13.33 16.28 14.77
C TRP A 273 -13.31 15.27 13.60
N LEU A 274 -12.86 15.70 12.41
CA LEU A 274 -12.72 14.83 11.24
C LEU A 274 -11.75 13.67 11.49
N ILE A 275 -10.63 13.93 12.16
CA ILE A 275 -9.65 12.92 12.51
C ILE A 275 -10.23 11.93 13.52
N ASP A 276 -10.88 12.40 14.60
CA ASP A 276 -11.43 11.53 15.63
C ASP A 276 -12.57 10.65 15.09
N ARG A 277 -13.33 11.12 14.10
CA ARG A 277 -14.40 10.36 13.45
C ARG A 277 -13.89 9.44 12.33
N GLY A 278 -12.80 9.84 11.68
CA GLY A 278 -12.21 9.12 10.54
C GLY A 278 -11.07 8.18 10.86
N PHE A 279 -10.55 8.18 12.08
CA PHE A 279 -9.47 7.31 12.51
C PHE A 279 -9.91 6.36 13.60
N ASP A 280 -9.68 5.10 13.37
CA ASP A 280 -9.88 4.01 14.30
C ASP A 280 -8.59 3.16 14.31
N GLU A 281 -8.11 2.76 15.49
CA GLU A 281 -6.83 2.04 15.62
C GLU A 281 -6.85 0.66 14.93
N GLN A 282 -8.05 0.03 14.85
CA GLN A 282 -8.21 -1.25 14.17
C GLN A 282 -8.31 -1.11 12.65
N ARG A 283 -8.94 -0.02 12.17
CA ARG A 283 -9.20 0.23 10.75
C ARG A 283 -8.22 1.22 10.11
N GLY A 284 -7.38 1.84 10.93
CA GLY A 284 -6.40 2.83 10.49
C GLY A 284 -7.03 4.04 9.81
N VAL A 285 -6.37 4.57 8.79
CA VAL A 285 -6.83 5.76 8.04
C VAL A 285 -7.73 5.45 6.84
N ARG A 286 -8.19 4.20 6.68
CA ARG A 286 -9.08 3.85 5.56
C ARG A 286 -10.41 4.62 5.64
N VAL A 287 -10.94 4.80 6.84
CA VAL A 287 -12.18 5.52 7.10
C VAL A 287 -11.98 7.02 6.93
N LEU A 288 -10.79 7.56 7.27
CA LEU A 288 -10.48 9.00 7.21
C LEU A 288 -10.70 9.62 5.83
N ARG A 289 -10.29 8.93 4.77
CA ARG A 289 -10.51 9.39 3.38
C ARG A 289 -12.01 9.53 3.08
N ARG A 290 -12.80 8.55 3.50
CA ARG A 290 -14.26 8.57 3.31
C ARG A 290 -14.91 9.68 4.13
N THR A 291 -14.48 9.86 5.38
CA THR A 291 -14.95 10.94 6.26
C THR A 291 -14.64 12.32 5.67
N ILE A 292 -13.42 12.53 5.15
CA ILE A 292 -13.06 13.78 4.47
C ILE A 292 -13.95 13.99 3.24
N GLN A 293 -14.25 12.95 2.48
CA GLN A 293 -15.10 13.05 1.30
C GLN A 293 -16.52 13.48 1.70
N SER A 294 -17.17 12.74 2.60
CA SER A 294 -18.58 12.99 2.96
C SER A 294 -18.78 14.24 3.81
N GLU A 295 -17.86 14.52 4.75
CA GLU A 295 -18.07 15.58 5.74
C GLU A 295 -17.40 16.91 5.37
N LEU A 296 -16.44 16.91 4.42
CA LEU A 296 -15.76 18.12 4.00
C LEU A 296 -15.93 18.40 2.50
N ALA A 297 -15.66 17.42 1.61
CA ALA A 297 -15.67 17.67 0.18
C ALA A 297 -17.09 17.84 -0.37
N ASP A 298 -18.07 17.04 0.08
CA ASP A 298 -19.46 17.16 -0.36
C ASP A 298 -20.08 18.52 0.04
N PRO A 299 -19.98 19.00 1.31
CA PRO A 299 -20.43 20.34 1.68
C PRO A 299 -19.72 21.48 0.93
N LEU A 300 -18.41 21.33 0.66
CA LEU A 300 -17.67 22.29 -0.16
C LEU A 300 -18.21 22.34 -1.59
N SER A 301 -18.53 21.19 -2.19
CA SER A 301 -19.11 21.12 -3.53
C SER A 301 -20.45 21.85 -3.59
N ASP A 302 -21.31 21.69 -2.58
CA ASP A 302 -22.60 22.38 -2.50
C ASP A 302 -22.45 23.91 -2.46
N VAL A 303 -21.46 24.41 -1.71
CA VAL A 303 -21.16 25.84 -1.64
C VAL A 303 -20.66 26.38 -2.98
N LEU A 304 -19.75 25.66 -3.64
CA LEU A 304 -19.19 26.05 -4.94
C LEU A 304 -20.24 26.03 -6.05
N LEU A 305 -21.09 25.01 -6.10
CA LEU A 305 -22.13 24.86 -7.12
C LEU A 305 -23.32 25.85 -6.93
N SER A 306 -23.60 26.23 -5.69
CA SER A 306 -24.70 27.18 -5.39
C SER A 306 -24.36 28.64 -5.68
N ASN A 307 -23.16 28.97 -6.19
CA ASN A 307 -22.65 30.33 -6.42
C ASN A 307 -22.72 31.23 -5.17
N LYS A 308 -22.73 30.65 -3.97
CA LYS A 308 -22.72 31.41 -2.71
C LYS A 308 -21.36 32.05 -2.41
N ALA A 309 -20.30 31.52 -2.98
CA ALA A 309 -18.95 32.04 -2.84
C ALA A 309 -18.42 32.58 -4.18
N LYS A 310 -17.58 33.61 -4.12
CA LYS A 310 -16.97 34.31 -5.26
C LYS A 310 -15.44 34.22 -5.18
N PRO A 311 -14.73 34.37 -6.30
CA PRO A 311 -13.27 34.52 -6.27
C PRO A 311 -12.87 35.67 -5.31
N GLY A 312 -11.89 35.39 -4.45
CA GLY A 312 -11.45 36.24 -3.36
C GLY A 312 -11.97 35.81 -1.99
N ASP A 313 -13.10 35.11 -1.92
CA ASP A 313 -13.67 34.67 -0.63
C ASP A 313 -12.84 33.56 0.06
N THR A 314 -12.94 33.51 1.39
CA THR A 314 -12.39 32.44 2.20
C THR A 314 -13.49 31.48 2.67
N LEU A 315 -13.38 30.22 2.32
CA LEU A 315 -14.26 29.14 2.76
C LEU A 315 -13.73 28.56 4.07
N GLU A 316 -14.42 28.81 5.19
CA GLU A 316 -14.03 28.34 6.50
C GLU A 316 -14.83 27.10 6.88
N ALA A 317 -14.14 25.96 7.03
CA ALA A 317 -14.72 24.72 7.55
C ALA A 317 -14.67 24.71 9.08
N LYS A 318 -15.81 24.77 9.73
CA LYS A 318 -15.96 24.74 11.20
C LYS A 318 -16.98 23.70 11.64
N ILE A 319 -16.97 23.38 12.95
CA ILE A 319 -17.98 22.49 13.56
C ILE A 319 -19.15 23.31 14.07
N ASP A 320 -20.34 22.91 13.66
CA ASP A 320 -21.60 23.38 14.19
C ASP A 320 -22.57 22.21 14.33
N ASN A 321 -23.19 22.04 15.52
CA ASN A 321 -24.13 20.95 15.83
C ASN A 321 -23.61 19.55 15.41
N ASP A 322 -22.37 19.22 15.77
CA ASP A 322 -21.69 17.94 15.46
C ASP A 322 -21.60 17.61 13.94
N LYS A 323 -21.52 18.67 13.10
CA LYS A 323 -21.30 18.56 11.66
C LYS A 323 -20.31 19.60 11.17
N VAL A 324 -19.63 19.31 10.07
CA VAL A 324 -18.81 20.29 9.38
C VAL A 324 -19.71 21.22 8.56
N VAL A 325 -19.62 22.51 8.83
CA VAL A 325 -20.33 23.57 8.09
C VAL A 325 -19.31 24.46 7.41
N ILE A 326 -19.58 24.81 6.15
CA ILE A 326 -18.74 25.71 5.37
C ILE A 326 -19.34 27.13 5.42
N ASN A 327 -18.61 28.02 6.07
CA ASN A 327 -18.95 29.45 6.07
C ASN A 327 -18.19 30.17 4.97
N VAL A 328 -18.85 31.12 4.33
CA VAL A 328 -18.26 32.01 3.33
C VAL A 328 -17.91 33.33 3.98
N ASN A 329 -16.62 33.57 4.18
CA ASN A 329 -16.10 34.86 4.65
C ASN A 329 -15.71 35.67 3.41
N ARG A 330 -16.41 36.77 3.18
CA ARG A 330 -16.16 37.66 2.03
C ARG A 330 -14.84 38.39 2.20
N ALA A 331 -14.11 38.56 1.11
CA ALA A 331 -12.85 39.31 1.06
C ALA A 331 -13.08 40.82 1.36
#